data_47e26c895fad7834cc19501742660ed0
#
_entry.id   47e26c895fad7834cc19501742660ed0
#
_cell.length_a   1.000
_cell.length_b   1.000
_cell.length_c   1.000
_cell.angle_alpha   90.00
_cell.angle_beta   90.00
_cell.angle_gamma   90.00
#
_symmetry.space_group_name_H-M   'P 1'
#
loop_
_entity.id
_entity.type
_entity.pdbx_description
1 polymer ?
#
loop_
_entity_poly.entity_id
_entity_poly.type
_entity_poly.pdbx_seq_one_letter_code
_entity_poly.pdbx_strand_id
1 'polypeptide(L)'
;MPGTHHSRSCFEETTHWSSYMSLKVQWKLCWENQLERADHQELSEFFRKSYGPTGAFHAKPFEGGRSWAGARPERRAIAYDSVGIASHMGVLRRFIKVGETDLLVAELGLYAVRPDLERMGIAHSVGALTPTLRELGVPFAFGTVRHAMRNHVERYCQNGMASILTGVRVRSSIAEVNADLPSTRTEDPLVVIFPVGRPLNEWPPGTLIERNGSEL
;
A
#
# COMPACT_ATOMS: atom_id res chain seq x y z
N MET A 1 -24.37 -27.81 27.41
CA MET A 1 -23.96 -26.43 27.67
C MET A 1 -23.28 -25.89 26.41
N PRO A 2 -23.89 -24.99 25.63
CA PRO A 2 -23.25 -24.45 24.42
C PRO A 2 -22.35 -23.26 24.80
N GLY A 3 -21.10 -23.34 24.37
CA GLY A 3 -20.08 -22.31 24.57
C GLY A 3 -20.38 -21.08 23.71
N THR A 4 -20.50 -19.93 24.35
CA THR A 4 -20.64 -18.63 23.72
C THR A 4 -19.34 -18.20 23.05
N HIS A 5 -19.31 -18.20 21.72
CA HIS A 5 -18.27 -17.54 20.96
C HIS A 5 -18.39 -16.03 21.16
N HIS A 6 -17.44 -15.45 21.88
CA HIS A 6 -17.24 -13.99 21.91
C HIS A 6 -16.60 -13.55 20.59
N SER A 7 -17.39 -12.99 19.70
CA SER A 7 -16.88 -12.24 18.57
C SER A 7 -16.20 -10.97 19.12
N ARG A 8 -14.88 -10.90 18.99
CA ARG A 8 -14.12 -9.67 19.27
C ARG A 8 -14.46 -8.66 18.18
N SER A 9 -15.25 -7.67 18.54
CA SER A 9 -15.58 -6.53 17.67
C SER A 9 -14.30 -5.75 17.35
N CYS A 10 -13.97 -5.65 16.06
CA CYS A 10 -13.06 -4.62 15.58
C CYS A 10 -13.65 -3.26 15.94
N PHE A 11 -12.85 -2.39 16.53
CA PHE A 11 -13.22 -0.98 16.75
C PHE A 11 -13.45 -0.33 15.38
N GLU A 12 -14.69 0.07 15.12
CA GLU A 12 -15.06 0.91 13.98
C GLU A 12 -14.70 2.37 14.32
N GLU A 13 -13.55 2.83 13.87
CA GLU A 13 -13.29 4.27 13.80
C GLU A 13 -13.89 4.82 12.51
N THR A 14 -15.08 5.38 12.62
CA THR A 14 -15.76 6.06 11.50
C THR A 14 -15.26 7.51 11.45
N THR A 15 -14.31 7.80 10.60
CA THR A 15 -13.89 9.19 10.30
C THR A 15 -14.71 9.74 9.15
N HIS A 16 -15.58 10.71 9.43
CA HIS A 16 -16.32 11.51 8.45
C HIS A 16 -15.41 12.57 7.84
N TRP A 17 -15.21 12.53 6.50
CA TRP A 17 -14.60 13.60 5.73
C TRP A 17 -15.56 14.19 4.68
N SER A 18 -15.50 15.52 4.57
CA SER A 18 -16.43 16.44 3.92
C SER A 18 -16.43 16.40 2.38
N SER A 19 -17.61 16.35 1.84
CA SER A 19 -18.23 17.06 0.69
C SER A 19 -17.38 17.39 -0.56
N TYR A 20 -17.29 16.42 -1.46
CA TYR A 20 -17.40 16.58 -2.92
C TYR A 20 -18.07 15.32 -3.43
N MET A 21 -19.15 15.41 -4.24
CA MET A 21 -20.11 14.38 -4.67
C MET A 21 -19.77 13.00 -4.06
N SER A 22 -20.33 12.74 -2.87
CA SER A 22 -19.77 11.74 -1.98
C SER A 22 -20.12 10.33 -2.45
N LEU A 23 -19.19 9.69 -3.12
CA LEU A 23 -19.15 8.24 -3.03
C LEU A 23 -19.08 7.91 -1.53
N LYS A 24 -20.18 7.33 -1.00
CA LYS A 24 -20.17 6.86 0.38
C LYS A 24 -19.33 5.59 0.43
N VAL A 25 -18.03 5.76 0.66
CA VAL A 25 -17.14 4.64 0.95
C VAL A 25 -16.88 4.57 2.45
N GLN A 26 -16.91 3.37 2.99
CA GLN A 26 -16.55 3.09 4.38
C GLN A 26 -15.15 2.47 4.41
N TRP A 27 -14.24 3.10 5.15
CA TRP A 27 -12.89 2.59 5.33
C TRP A 27 -12.82 1.62 6.50
N LYS A 28 -12.23 0.45 6.26
CA LYS A 28 -11.85 -0.54 7.27
C LYS A 28 -10.34 -0.60 7.35
N LEU A 29 -9.78 -0.31 8.52
CA LEU A 29 -8.38 -0.54 8.84
C LEU A 29 -8.26 -1.86 9.60
N CYS A 30 -7.46 -2.79 9.12
CA CYS A 30 -7.30 -4.09 9.76
C CYS A 30 -5.85 -4.56 9.72
N TRP A 31 -5.48 -5.34 10.73
CA TRP A 31 -4.25 -6.10 10.70
C TRP A 31 -4.41 -7.31 9.77
N GLU A 32 -3.32 -7.73 9.14
CA GLU A 32 -3.34 -8.88 8.23
C GLU A 32 -3.87 -10.17 8.90
N ASN A 33 -3.54 -10.39 10.18
CA ASN A 33 -4.00 -11.55 10.94
C ASN A 33 -5.47 -11.50 11.37
N GLN A 34 -6.19 -10.40 11.09
CA GLN A 34 -7.63 -10.26 11.31
C GLN A 34 -8.45 -10.68 10.08
N LEU A 35 -7.77 -10.87 8.94
CA LEU A 35 -8.41 -11.30 7.70
C LEU A 35 -8.59 -12.81 7.68
N GLU A 36 -9.77 -13.22 7.29
CA GLU A 36 -10.12 -14.62 7.05
C GLU A 36 -9.88 -15.01 5.59
N ARG A 37 -10.00 -16.31 5.32
CA ARG A 37 -9.85 -16.84 3.95
C ARG A 37 -10.80 -16.18 2.95
N ALA A 38 -12.03 -15.88 3.38
CA ALA A 38 -13.02 -15.22 2.52
C ALA A 38 -12.59 -13.80 2.13
N ASP A 39 -12.02 -13.03 3.08
CA ASP A 39 -11.49 -11.69 2.81
C ASP A 39 -10.35 -11.75 1.79
N HIS A 40 -9.45 -12.72 1.92
CA HIS A 40 -8.36 -12.91 0.97
C HIS A 40 -8.85 -13.30 -0.43
N GLN A 41 -9.92 -14.07 -0.53
CA GLN A 41 -10.55 -14.42 -1.80
C GLN A 41 -11.18 -13.19 -2.46
N GLU A 42 -11.92 -12.38 -1.72
CA GLU A 42 -12.53 -11.13 -2.22
C GLU A 42 -11.45 -10.13 -2.68
N LEU A 43 -10.41 -9.92 -1.88
CA LEU A 43 -9.26 -9.09 -2.23
C LEU A 43 -8.53 -9.60 -3.48
N SER A 44 -8.35 -10.90 -3.60
CA SER A 44 -7.73 -11.54 -4.78
C SER A 44 -8.50 -11.22 -6.04
N GLU A 45 -9.84 -11.34 -6.02
CA GLU A 45 -10.69 -10.99 -7.14
C GLU A 45 -10.66 -9.51 -7.48
N PHE A 46 -10.69 -8.65 -6.44
CA PHE A 46 -10.53 -7.21 -6.59
C PHE A 46 -9.21 -6.84 -7.28
N PHE A 47 -8.08 -7.41 -6.84
CA PHE A 47 -6.78 -7.13 -7.45
C PHE A 47 -6.68 -7.63 -8.89
N ARG A 48 -7.21 -8.81 -9.20
CA ARG A 48 -7.23 -9.31 -10.59
C ARG A 48 -8.00 -8.37 -11.51
N LYS A 49 -9.12 -7.81 -11.05
CA LYS A 49 -9.94 -6.85 -11.81
C LYS A 49 -9.24 -5.50 -11.96
N SER A 50 -8.61 -5.02 -10.90
CA SER A 50 -7.98 -3.69 -10.88
C SER A 50 -6.62 -3.65 -11.57
N TYR A 51 -5.79 -4.69 -11.41
CA TYR A 51 -4.45 -4.73 -12.00
C TYR A 51 -4.40 -5.39 -13.37
N GLY A 52 -5.31 -6.31 -13.69
CA GLY A 52 -5.32 -7.02 -14.96
C GLY A 52 -5.24 -6.09 -16.17
N PRO A 53 -6.09 -5.07 -16.29
CA PRO A 53 -6.06 -4.13 -17.42
C PRO A 53 -4.80 -3.26 -17.47
N THR A 54 -4.14 -3.05 -16.34
CA THR A 54 -2.97 -2.14 -16.25
C THR A 54 -1.65 -2.80 -16.62
N GLY A 55 -1.59 -4.12 -16.68
CA GLY A 55 -0.35 -4.89 -16.83
C GLY A 55 0.66 -4.68 -15.68
N ALA A 56 0.25 -4.04 -14.58
CA ALA A 56 1.12 -3.74 -13.45
C ALA A 56 1.59 -5.00 -12.73
N PHE A 57 0.67 -5.95 -12.59
CA PHE A 57 0.95 -7.28 -12.09
C PHE A 57 0.34 -8.29 -13.06
N HIS A 58 1.04 -9.39 -13.29
CA HIS A 58 0.41 -10.53 -13.93
C HIS A 58 -0.74 -11.02 -13.05
N ALA A 59 -1.82 -11.50 -13.64
CA ALA A 59 -2.96 -12.04 -12.89
C ALA A 59 -2.57 -13.20 -11.95
N LYS A 60 -1.53 -13.94 -12.30
CA LYS A 60 -1.01 -15.09 -11.54
C LYS A 60 -0.75 -14.87 -10.04
N PRO A 61 -0.14 -13.72 -9.59
CA PRO A 61 0.10 -13.54 -8.16
C PRO A 61 -1.16 -13.64 -7.30
N PHE A 62 -2.32 -13.34 -7.87
CA PHE A 62 -3.60 -13.32 -7.16
C PHE A 62 -4.45 -14.57 -7.38
N GLU A 63 -3.94 -15.59 -8.05
CA GLU A 63 -4.63 -16.87 -8.20
C GLU A 63 -4.73 -17.63 -6.87
N GLY A 64 -5.70 -18.52 -6.74
CA GLY A 64 -5.89 -19.36 -5.56
C GLY A 64 -6.33 -18.60 -4.30
N GLY A 65 -6.89 -17.40 -4.44
CA GLY A 65 -7.32 -16.58 -3.29
C GLY A 65 -6.18 -15.85 -2.57
N ARG A 66 -5.02 -15.73 -3.21
CA ARG A 66 -3.89 -14.99 -2.68
C ARG A 66 -4.09 -13.49 -2.88
N SER A 67 -4.02 -12.69 -1.84
CA SER A 67 -4.24 -11.24 -1.87
C SER A 67 -2.96 -10.41 -1.73
N TRP A 68 -1.81 -10.93 -2.18
CA TRP A 68 -0.52 -10.23 -2.23
C TRP A 68 0.31 -10.78 -3.39
N ALA A 69 1.16 -9.93 -3.95
CA ALA A 69 2.02 -10.29 -5.08
C ALA A 69 3.45 -10.66 -4.66
N GLY A 70 4.09 -9.82 -3.88
CA GLY A 70 5.43 -10.00 -3.34
C GLY A 70 5.41 -10.20 -1.83
N ALA A 71 5.80 -9.16 -1.07
CA ALA A 71 5.67 -9.17 0.37
C ALA A 71 4.20 -9.14 0.81
N ARG A 72 3.95 -9.73 1.97
CA ARG A 72 2.61 -9.69 2.57
C ARG A 72 2.48 -8.44 3.44
N PRO A 73 1.37 -7.67 3.33
CA PRO A 73 1.17 -6.50 4.18
C PRO A 73 1.10 -6.87 5.67
N GLU A 74 1.43 -5.93 6.54
CA GLU A 74 1.19 -6.01 7.99
C GLU A 74 -0.21 -5.47 8.33
N ARG A 75 -0.59 -4.37 7.67
CA ARG A 75 -1.93 -3.75 7.79
C ARG A 75 -2.51 -3.44 6.41
N ARG A 76 -3.84 -3.32 6.37
CA ARG A 76 -4.56 -2.94 5.17
C ARG A 76 -5.58 -1.86 5.47
N ALA A 77 -5.68 -0.87 4.58
CA ALA A 77 -6.82 0.02 4.48
C ALA A 77 -7.68 -0.44 3.30
N ILE A 78 -8.92 -0.78 3.55
CA ILE A 78 -9.87 -1.29 2.56
C ILE A 78 -11.07 -0.38 2.56
N ALA A 79 -11.38 0.22 1.42
CA ALA A 79 -12.60 0.99 1.22
C ALA A 79 -13.69 0.09 0.65
N TYR A 80 -14.87 0.16 1.21
CA TYR A 80 -16.07 -0.53 0.73
C TYR A 80 -17.14 0.47 0.30
N ASP A 81 -17.87 0.14 -0.75
CA ASP A 81 -19.15 0.77 -1.10
C ASP A 81 -20.27 -0.28 -1.09
N SER A 82 -21.44 0.06 -1.64
CA SER A 82 -22.58 -0.87 -1.72
C SER A 82 -22.35 -2.07 -2.66
N VAL A 83 -21.30 -2.04 -3.48
CA VAL A 83 -20.98 -3.09 -4.47
C VAL A 83 -19.91 -4.05 -3.95
N GLY A 84 -19.04 -3.59 -3.02
CA GLY A 84 -17.93 -4.36 -2.47
C GLY A 84 -16.68 -3.52 -2.30
N ILE A 85 -15.51 -4.11 -2.48
CA ILE A 85 -14.23 -3.39 -2.36
C ILE A 85 -14.12 -2.33 -3.44
N ALA A 86 -13.99 -1.07 -3.00
CA ALA A 86 -13.84 0.11 -3.83
C ALA A 86 -12.36 0.51 -4.02
N SER A 87 -11.54 0.39 -2.96
CA SER A 87 -10.11 0.70 -2.98
C SER A 87 -9.36 -0.08 -1.91
N HIS A 88 -8.06 -0.22 -2.10
CA HIS A 88 -7.16 -0.90 -1.16
C HIS A 88 -5.81 -0.22 -1.12
N MET A 89 -5.19 -0.21 0.07
CA MET A 89 -3.78 0.12 0.30
C MET A 89 -3.21 -0.82 1.34
N GLY A 90 -2.08 -1.46 1.04
CA GLY A 90 -1.31 -2.25 1.98
C GLY A 90 -0.22 -1.41 2.65
N VAL A 91 0.12 -1.78 3.88
CA VAL A 91 1.22 -1.21 4.66
C VAL A 91 2.09 -2.33 5.20
N LEU A 92 3.40 -2.19 5.03
CA LEU A 92 4.38 -3.09 5.60
C LEU A 92 5.50 -2.30 6.28
N ARG A 93 5.65 -2.49 7.58
CA ARG A 93 6.77 -1.92 8.33
C ARG A 93 8.01 -2.76 8.11
N ARG A 94 9.10 -2.14 7.65
CA ARG A 94 10.37 -2.81 7.40
C ARG A 94 11.56 -1.89 7.54
N PHE A 95 12.74 -2.48 7.75
CA PHE A 95 14.00 -1.78 7.54
C PHE A 95 14.33 -1.78 6.05
N ILE A 96 14.73 -0.61 5.57
CA ILE A 96 15.35 -0.41 4.25
C ILE A 96 16.74 0.19 4.45
N LYS A 97 17.61 0.06 3.44
CA LYS A 97 18.88 0.77 3.43
C LYS A 97 18.84 1.86 2.35
N VAL A 98 19.12 3.11 2.73
CA VAL A 98 19.19 4.27 1.83
C VAL A 98 20.63 4.76 1.84
N GLY A 99 21.36 4.55 0.74
CA GLY A 99 22.82 4.75 0.75
C GLY A 99 23.48 3.88 1.82
N GLU A 100 24.08 4.50 2.83
CA GLU A 100 24.73 3.79 3.95
C GLU A 100 23.85 3.76 5.23
N THR A 101 22.63 4.28 5.19
CA THR A 101 21.76 4.41 6.38
C THR A 101 20.67 3.35 6.39
N ASP A 102 20.61 2.59 7.47
CA ASP A 102 19.45 1.73 7.75
C ASP A 102 18.31 2.56 8.37
N LEU A 103 17.12 2.43 7.80
CA LEU A 103 15.95 3.23 8.17
C LEU A 103 14.72 2.34 8.32
N LEU A 104 14.04 2.43 9.46
CA LEU A 104 12.74 1.81 9.65
C LEU A 104 11.67 2.69 8.98
N VAL A 105 10.88 2.11 8.09
CA VAL A 105 9.85 2.82 7.32
C VAL A 105 8.56 2.00 7.25
N ALA A 106 7.47 2.66 6.85
CA ALA A 106 6.29 1.98 6.35
C ALA A 106 6.32 1.98 4.82
N GLU A 107 6.44 0.81 4.20
CA GLU A 107 6.22 0.68 2.76
C GLU A 107 4.72 0.66 2.48
N LEU A 108 4.29 1.52 1.55
CA LEU A 108 2.94 1.59 1.02
C LEU A 108 2.91 0.89 -0.34
N GLY A 109 2.05 -0.10 -0.49
CA GLY A 109 1.93 -0.86 -1.73
C GLY A 109 0.56 -1.50 -1.90
N LEU A 110 0.40 -2.34 -2.92
CA LEU A 110 -0.89 -2.95 -3.26
C LEU A 110 -2.01 -1.91 -3.37
N TYR A 111 -1.67 -0.69 -3.83
CA TYR A 111 -2.65 0.36 -4.04
C TYR A 111 -3.46 0.08 -5.29
N ALA A 112 -4.77 -0.04 -5.12
CA ALA A 112 -5.68 -0.23 -6.22
C ALA A 112 -7.01 0.49 -5.97
N VAL A 113 -7.65 0.93 -7.04
CA VAL A 113 -9.00 1.45 -7.07
C VAL A 113 -9.78 0.63 -8.08
N ARG A 114 -11.02 0.30 -7.75
CA ARG A 114 -11.90 -0.41 -8.69
C ARG A 114 -12.07 0.44 -9.97
N PRO A 115 -11.99 -0.15 -11.18
CA PRO A 115 -11.90 0.59 -12.43
C PRO A 115 -13.04 1.59 -12.67
N ASP A 116 -14.27 1.27 -12.26
CA ASP A 116 -15.44 2.15 -12.36
C ASP A 116 -15.37 3.39 -11.45
N LEU A 117 -14.49 3.37 -10.46
CA LEU A 117 -14.28 4.42 -9.46
C LEU A 117 -13.00 5.23 -9.68
N GLU A 118 -12.25 4.92 -10.72
CA GLU A 118 -11.06 5.70 -11.09
C GLU A 118 -11.43 7.16 -11.36
N ARG A 119 -10.55 8.08 -10.98
CA ARG A 119 -10.72 9.55 -11.09
C ARG A 119 -11.83 10.15 -10.23
N MET A 120 -12.54 9.38 -9.41
CA MET A 120 -13.60 9.87 -8.52
C MET A 120 -13.08 10.34 -7.14
N GLY A 121 -11.77 10.52 -6.99
CA GLY A 121 -11.17 11.09 -5.77
C GLY A 121 -10.96 10.10 -4.62
N ILE A 122 -11.19 8.80 -4.80
CA ILE A 122 -10.96 7.76 -3.77
C ILE A 122 -9.47 7.67 -3.38
N ALA A 123 -8.60 8.19 -4.22
CA ALA A 123 -7.16 8.23 -4.00
C ALA A 123 -6.71 8.97 -2.71
N HIS A 124 -7.62 9.62 -2.00
CA HIS A 124 -7.36 10.19 -0.66
C HIS A 124 -7.14 9.14 0.44
N SER A 125 -7.11 7.86 0.07
CA SER A 125 -6.86 6.72 0.97
C SER A 125 -5.59 6.84 1.80
N VAL A 126 -4.58 7.51 1.30
CA VAL A 126 -3.36 7.78 2.09
C VAL A 126 -3.68 8.57 3.36
N GLY A 127 -4.65 9.47 3.32
CA GLY A 127 -5.14 10.19 4.51
C GLY A 127 -5.72 9.27 5.59
N ALA A 128 -6.43 8.21 5.19
CA ALA A 128 -6.98 7.22 6.11
C ALA A 128 -5.88 6.40 6.84
N LEU A 129 -4.68 6.31 6.26
CA LEU A 129 -3.55 5.60 6.86
C LEU A 129 -2.74 6.44 7.85
N THR A 130 -2.93 7.76 7.90
CA THR A 130 -2.12 8.65 8.74
C THR A 130 -2.12 8.24 10.23
N PRO A 131 -3.25 7.90 10.86
CA PRO A 131 -3.24 7.41 12.24
C PRO A 131 -2.42 6.13 12.38
N THR A 132 -2.62 5.18 11.48
CA THR A 132 -1.89 3.90 11.45
C THR A 132 -0.39 4.10 11.33
N LEU A 133 0.07 4.97 10.43
CA LEU A 133 1.49 5.24 10.24
C LEU A 133 2.13 5.82 11.50
N ARG A 134 1.38 6.68 12.23
CA ARG A 134 1.82 7.24 13.51
C ARG A 134 1.92 6.17 14.60
N GLU A 135 0.93 5.28 14.69
CA GLU A 135 0.94 4.14 15.63
C GLU A 135 2.12 3.20 15.39
N LEU A 136 2.50 3.01 14.13
CA LEU A 136 3.66 2.17 13.77
C LEU A 136 5.00 2.79 14.20
N GLY A 137 5.02 4.06 14.61
CA GLY A 137 6.22 4.75 15.11
C GLY A 137 7.32 4.92 14.07
N VAL A 138 6.98 4.94 12.78
CA VAL A 138 7.94 5.11 11.70
C VAL A 138 8.21 6.59 11.43
N PRO A 139 9.46 6.99 11.10
CA PRO A 139 9.76 8.36 10.72
C PRO A 139 9.17 8.76 9.37
N PHE A 140 9.11 7.81 8.43
CA PHE A 140 8.63 8.02 7.07
C PHE A 140 7.81 6.84 6.59
N ALA A 141 6.88 7.12 5.66
CA ALA A 141 6.38 6.10 4.76
C ALA A 141 6.95 6.33 3.35
N PHE A 142 7.08 5.26 2.57
CA PHE A 142 7.50 5.36 1.19
C PHE A 142 6.70 4.39 0.32
N GLY A 143 6.61 4.71 -0.95
CA GLY A 143 6.02 3.81 -1.95
C GLY A 143 6.72 3.97 -3.28
N THR A 144 6.62 2.96 -4.12
CA THR A 144 7.07 2.99 -5.50
C THR A 144 5.87 2.98 -6.42
N VAL A 145 5.88 3.85 -7.42
CA VAL A 145 4.80 3.93 -8.40
C VAL A 145 5.38 4.01 -9.81
N ARG A 146 4.60 3.56 -10.78
CA ARG A 146 5.01 3.64 -12.18
C ARG A 146 5.06 5.09 -12.64
N HIS A 147 5.97 5.40 -13.58
CA HIS A 147 6.10 6.74 -14.16
C HIS A 147 4.79 7.29 -14.76
N ALA A 148 3.92 6.42 -15.27
CA ALA A 148 2.59 6.80 -15.75
C ALA A 148 1.69 7.45 -14.67
N MET A 149 2.00 7.22 -13.39
CA MET A 149 1.24 7.78 -12.26
C MET A 149 1.78 9.13 -11.78
N ARG A 150 2.83 9.67 -12.41
CA ARG A 150 3.50 10.93 -12.00
C ARG A 150 2.50 12.06 -11.71
N ASN A 151 1.64 12.39 -12.66
CA ASN A 151 0.67 13.48 -12.51
C ASN A 151 -0.30 13.28 -11.34
N HIS A 152 -0.58 12.03 -10.98
CA HIS A 152 -1.41 11.71 -9.84
C HIS A 152 -0.68 11.97 -8.52
N VAL A 153 0.59 11.56 -8.44
CA VAL A 153 1.41 11.74 -7.24
C VAL A 153 1.80 13.21 -7.02
N GLU A 154 2.09 13.95 -8.07
CA GLU A 154 2.44 15.37 -8.00
C GLU A 154 1.39 16.22 -7.28
N ARG A 155 0.10 15.84 -7.37
CA ARG A 155 -0.97 16.52 -6.63
C ARG A 155 -0.81 16.40 -5.11
N TYR A 156 -0.30 15.28 -4.62
CA TYR A 156 0.01 15.11 -3.18
C TYR A 156 1.26 15.90 -2.79
N CYS A 157 2.24 15.99 -3.69
CA CYS A 157 3.45 16.77 -3.46
C CYS A 157 3.15 18.28 -3.40
N GLN A 158 2.25 18.79 -4.25
CA GLN A 158 1.83 20.19 -4.24
C GLN A 158 1.20 20.60 -2.89
N ASN A 159 0.53 19.69 -2.21
CA ASN A 159 -0.06 19.92 -0.89
C ASN A 159 0.92 19.72 0.27
N GLY A 160 2.20 19.47 0.01
CA GLY A 160 3.22 19.23 1.02
C GLY A 160 3.09 17.89 1.77
N MET A 161 2.17 17.01 1.33
CA MET A 161 1.94 15.71 1.98
C MET A 161 2.96 14.65 1.58
N ALA A 162 3.65 14.83 0.47
CA ALA A 162 4.62 13.88 -0.07
C ALA A 162 5.71 14.60 -0.86
N SER A 163 6.77 13.87 -1.18
CA SER A 163 7.83 14.29 -2.11
C SER A 163 8.21 13.15 -3.03
N ILE A 164 8.50 13.47 -4.29
CA ILE A 164 9.05 12.53 -5.26
C ILE A 164 10.56 12.64 -5.21
N LEU A 165 11.24 11.52 -4.96
CA LEU A 165 12.69 11.44 -5.11
C LEU A 165 13.04 11.21 -6.59
N THR A 166 14.01 11.97 -7.09
CA THR A 166 14.51 11.84 -8.45
C THR A 166 15.89 11.16 -8.46
N GLY A 167 16.15 10.33 -9.49
CA GLY A 167 17.44 9.66 -9.64
C GLY A 167 17.71 8.59 -8.58
N VAL A 168 16.67 8.05 -7.97
CA VAL A 168 16.78 6.99 -6.95
C VAL A 168 16.29 5.68 -7.54
N ARG A 169 17.12 4.65 -7.48
CA ARG A 169 16.78 3.28 -7.86
C ARG A 169 16.36 2.47 -6.64
N VAL A 170 15.57 1.43 -6.86
CA VAL A 170 15.12 0.53 -5.78
C VAL A 170 15.54 -0.88 -6.11
N ARG A 171 16.24 -1.54 -5.18
CA ARG A 171 16.60 -2.95 -5.24
C ARG A 171 15.70 -3.77 -4.33
N SER A 172 15.07 -4.79 -4.91
CA SER A 172 14.16 -5.70 -4.21
C SER A 172 14.60 -7.14 -4.43
N SER A 173 14.33 -8.02 -3.47
CA SER A 173 14.39 -9.45 -3.71
C SER A 173 13.21 -9.88 -4.56
N ILE A 174 13.40 -10.83 -5.46
CA ILE A 174 12.31 -11.43 -6.20
C ILE A 174 11.71 -12.53 -5.31
N ALA A 175 10.38 -12.56 -5.18
CA ALA A 175 9.71 -13.65 -4.48
C ALA A 175 10.03 -14.98 -5.19
N GLU A 176 10.32 -16.03 -4.42
CA GLU A 176 10.87 -17.33 -4.85
C GLU A 176 10.06 -18.12 -5.88
N VAL A 177 9.04 -17.54 -6.48
CA VAL A 177 8.14 -18.20 -7.46
C VAL A 177 8.84 -18.54 -8.77
N ASN A 178 10.02 -17.96 -9.04
CA ASN A 178 10.77 -18.17 -10.27
C ASN A 178 12.24 -18.50 -9.96
N ALA A 179 12.55 -19.78 -9.79
CA ALA A 179 13.90 -20.28 -9.54
C ALA A 179 14.93 -19.88 -10.61
N ASP A 180 14.47 -19.51 -11.82
CA ASP A 180 15.32 -19.18 -12.95
C ASP A 180 15.63 -17.66 -13.08
N LEU A 181 15.06 -16.81 -12.22
CA LEU A 181 15.31 -15.37 -12.23
C LEU A 181 16.38 -14.99 -11.20
N PRO A 182 17.12 -13.88 -11.45
CA PRO A 182 18.04 -13.34 -10.44
C PRO A 182 17.32 -13.13 -9.11
N SER A 183 17.95 -13.44 -7.99
CA SER A 183 17.37 -13.29 -6.64
C SER A 183 17.07 -11.84 -6.26
N THR A 184 17.60 -10.87 -7.03
CA THR A 184 17.37 -9.43 -6.81
C THR A 184 17.07 -8.73 -8.13
N ARG A 185 16.24 -7.70 -8.06
CA ARG A 185 15.91 -6.81 -9.17
C ARG A 185 16.14 -5.37 -8.75
N THR A 186 16.79 -4.59 -9.62
CA THR A 186 16.94 -3.14 -9.45
C THR A 186 16.09 -2.43 -10.49
N GLU A 187 15.24 -1.52 -10.04
CA GLU A 187 14.31 -0.77 -10.87
C GLU A 187 14.50 0.74 -10.68
N ASP A 188 13.97 1.51 -11.61
CA ASP A 188 13.91 2.97 -11.58
C ASP A 188 12.43 3.44 -11.55
N PRO A 189 11.70 3.20 -10.46
CA PRO A 189 10.33 3.69 -10.30
C PRO A 189 10.32 5.15 -9.85
N LEU A 190 9.14 5.78 -9.83
CA LEU A 190 8.96 6.97 -9.01
C LEU A 190 8.92 6.55 -7.54
N VAL A 191 9.86 7.05 -6.76
CA VAL A 191 9.88 6.85 -5.31
C VAL A 191 9.17 8.03 -4.66
N VAL A 192 8.15 7.75 -3.87
CA VAL A 192 7.33 8.75 -3.18
C VAL A 192 7.55 8.59 -1.68
N ILE A 193 7.90 9.69 -1.01
CA ILE A 193 8.15 9.74 0.43
C ILE A 193 7.07 10.56 1.10
N PHE A 194 6.57 10.07 2.24
CA PHE A 194 5.61 10.74 3.09
C PHE A 194 6.23 10.98 4.47
N PRO A 195 6.23 12.22 4.97
CA PRO A 195 6.66 12.52 6.34
C PRO A 195 5.63 11.99 7.33
N VAL A 196 6.07 11.22 8.35
CA VAL A 196 5.19 10.68 9.40
C VAL A 196 5.62 11.22 10.76
N GLY A 197 6.79 10.81 11.24
CA GLY A 197 7.37 11.24 12.51
C GLY A 197 8.54 12.22 12.35
N ARG A 198 9.02 12.44 11.13
CA ARG A 198 10.13 13.34 10.82
C ARG A 198 9.85 14.14 9.56
N PRO A 199 10.40 15.36 9.44
CA PRO A 199 10.26 16.18 8.24
C PRO A 199 11.07 15.61 7.08
N LEU A 200 10.66 15.89 5.82
CA LEU A 200 11.25 15.35 4.60
C LEU A 200 12.76 15.63 4.44
N ASN A 201 13.24 16.75 4.95
CA ASN A 201 14.67 17.10 4.89
C ASN A 201 15.57 16.20 5.76
N GLU A 202 14.98 15.36 6.61
CA GLU A 202 15.69 14.33 7.39
C GLU A 202 15.74 12.97 6.67
N TRP A 203 15.19 12.87 5.46
CA TRP A 203 15.35 11.66 4.67
C TRP A 203 16.82 11.46 4.31
N PRO A 204 17.41 10.26 4.52
CA PRO A 204 18.83 10.03 4.25
C PRO A 204 19.19 10.26 2.78
N PRO A 205 20.37 10.82 2.50
CA PRO A 205 20.85 10.95 1.13
C PRO A 205 21.22 9.58 0.55
N GLY A 206 20.94 9.39 -0.75
CA GLY A 206 21.31 8.15 -1.47
C GLY A 206 20.57 8.04 -2.80
N THR A 207 21.20 7.32 -3.73
CA THR A 207 20.64 7.05 -5.08
C THR A 207 20.14 5.60 -5.21
N LEU A 208 20.27 4.81 -4.16
CA LEU A 208 19.79 3.43 -4.10
C LEU A 208 19.06 3.19 -2.78
N ILE A 209 17.88 2.62 -2.88
CA ILE A 209 17.13 2.07 -1.76
C ILE A 209 17.16 0.55 -1.88
N GLU A 210 17.64 -0.12 -0.83
CA GLU A 210 17.54 -1.57 -0.69
C GLU A 210 16.35 -1.91 0.20
N ARG A 211 15.37 -2.60 -0.36
CA ARG A 211 14.14 -2.96 0.35
C ARG A 211 14.32 -4.01 1.44
N ASN A 212 15.42 -4.77 1.40
CA ASN A 212 15.62 -5.94 2.26
C ASN A 212 14.45 -6.95 2.18
N GLY A 213 13.98 -7.19 0.97
CA GLY A 213 12.89 -8.13 0.69
C GLY A 213 12.15 -7.84 -0.61
N SER A 214 11.07 -8.56 -0.82
CA SER A 214 10.20 -8.37 -1.98
C SER A 214 9.38 -7.08 -1.85
N GLU A 215 8.96 -6.53 -2.98
CA GLU A 215 7.99 -5.44 -3.05
C GLU A 215 6.67 -5.82 -2.39
N LEU A 216 6.03 -4.85 -1.72
CA LEU A 216 4.70 -5.00 -1.13
C LEU A 216 3.62 -5.07 -2.19
#